data_7553d4818cff0082c0c4b78472e198a6
#
_entry.id   7553d4818cff0082c0c4b78472e198a6
#
_cell.length_a   1.000
_cell.length_b   1.000
_cell.length_c   1.000
_cell.angle_alpha   90.00
_cell.angle_beta   90.00
_cell.angle_gamma   90.00
#
_symmetry.space_group_name_H-M   'P 1'
#
loop_
_entity.id
_entity.type
_entity.pdbx_description
1 polymer ?
#
loop_
_entity_poly.entity_id
_entity_poly.type
_entity_poly.pdbx_seq_one_letter_code
_entity_poly.pdbx_strand_id
1 'polypeptide(L)' 'MRQPSLDARITFTQPSQWTWHVSLDGKRVGTVNGDASCGFTARDTEHRSIGIGYLSAEAAIQACAQVGAAHV' A
#
# COMPACT_ATOMS: atom_id res chain seq x y z
N MET A 1 -18.73 4.75 -15.27
CA MET A 1 -17.62 5.06 -14.95
C MET A 1 -17.14 4.39 -13.85
N ARG A 2 -16.05 4.12 -13.73
CA ARG A 2 -15.56 3.49 -12.76
C ARG A 2 -14.79 4.34 -11.96
N GLN A 3 -14.59 4.09 -10.89
CA GLN A 3 -13.87 4.82 -10.07
C GLN A 3 -12.91 4.01 -9.42
N PRO A 4 -11.96 3.62 -10.01
CA PRO A 4 -11.04 2.77 -9.42
C PRO A 4 -10.21 3.49 -8.44
N SER A 5 -10.14 3.04 -7.26
CA SER A 5 -9.21 3.54 -6.33
C SER A 5 -7.86 2.94 -6.54
N LEU A 6 -7.77 1.77 -7.09
CA LEU A 6 -6.51 1.09 -7.30
C LEU A 6 -6.36 0.68 -8.73
N ASP A 7 -5.13 0.70 -9.23
CA ASP A 7 -4.80 0.19 -10.54
C ASP A 7 -5.02 -1.32 -10.54
N ALA A 8 -5.44 -1.89 -11.65
CA ALA A 8 -5.65 -3.32 -11.76
C ALA A 8 -4.39 -4.15 -11.55
N ARG A 9 -3.22 -3.53 -11.72
CA ARG A 9 -1.94 -4.20 -11.50
C ARG A 9 -1.60 -4.31 -10.02
N ILE A 10 -2.27 -3.57 -9.18
CA ILE A 10 -2.01 -3.56 -7.75
C ILE A 10 -2.89 -4.60 -7.08
N THR A 11 -2.27 -5.49 -6.33
CA THR A 11 -2.99 -6.47 -5.54
C THR A 11 -2.48 -6.40 -4.12
N PHE A 12 -3.26 -6.93 -3.19
CA PHE A 12 -2.81 -6.97 -1.81
C PHE A 12 -3.46 -8.13 -1.09
N THR A 13 -2.83 -8.57 -0.01
CA THR A 13 -3.41 -9.52 0.92
C THR A 13 -3.45 -8.84 2.28
N GLN A 14 -4.33 -9.30 3.14
CA GLN A 14 -4.50 -8.71 4.46
C GLN A 14 -4.26 -9.81 5.51
N PRO A 15 -2.98 -10.05 5.84
CA PRO A 15 -2.65 -11.12 6.79
C PRO A 15 -3.16 -10.87 8.19
N SER A 16 -3.45 -9.63 8.54
CA SER A 16 -4.08 -9.32 9.81
C SER A 16 -4.98 -8.11 9.64
N GLN A 17 -5.74 -7.79 10.67
CA GLN A 17 -6.73 -6.73 10.62
C GLN A 17 -6.12 -5.38 10.28
N TRP A 18 -4.87 -5.17 10.66
CA TRP A 18 -4.25 -3.86 10.49
C TRP A 18 -3.04 -3.87 9.58
N THR A 19 -2.89 -4.90 8.77
CA THR A 19 -1.71 -5.05 7.92
C THR A 19 -2.10 -5.52 6.54
N TRP A 20 -1.50 -4.91 5.51
CA TRP A 20 -1.71 -5.30 4.12
C TRP A 20 -0.36 -5.49 3.45
N HIS A 21 -0.20 -6.59 2.72
CA HIS A 21 0.98 -6.82 1.90
C HIS A 21 0.64 -6.42 0.48
N VAL A 22 1.38 -5.49 -0.08
CA VAL A 22 1.07 -4.88 -1.38
C VAL A 22 1.98 -5.43 -2.45
N SER A 23 1.41 -5.76 -3.60
CA SER A 23 2.14 -6.25 -4.77
C SER A 23 1.75 -5.45 -6.00
N LEU A 24 2.68 -5.33 -6.93
CA LEU A 24 2.46 -4.67 -8.20
C LEU A 24 2.87 -5.67 -9.27
N ASP A 25 1.94 -6.02 -10.15
CA ASP A 25 2.17 -7.03 -11.19
C ASP A 25 2.68 -8.34 -10.58
N GLY A 26 2.14 -8.71 -9.43
CA GLY A 26 2.51 -9.96 -8.77
C GLY A 26 3.79 -9.93 -7.97
N LYS A 27 4.49 -8.77 -7.92
CA LYS A 27 5.74 -8.66 -7.20
C LYS A 27 5.54 -7.81 -5.95
N ARG A 28 5.97 -8.32 -4.80
CA ARG A 28 5.80 -7.60 -3.55
C ARG A 28 6.53 -6.28 -3.58
N VAL A 29 5.86 -5.19 -3.25
CA VAL A 29 6.47 -3.85 -3.24
C VAL A 29 6.46 -3.20 -1.87
N GLY A 30 5.72 -3.75 -0.92
CA GLY A 30 5.77 -3.17 0.42
C GLY A 30 4.64 -3.63 1.31
N THR A 31 4.49 -2.92 2.41
CA THR A 31 3.53 -3.25 3.45
C THR A 31 2.85 -1.98 3.94
N VAL A 32 1.56 -2.07 4.22
CA VAL A 32 0.80 -0.99 4.82
C VAL A 32 0.29 -1.46 6.17
N ASN A 33 0.39 -0.59 7.18
CA ASN A 33 -0.12 -0.87 8.52
C ASN A 33 -0.92 0.33 9.00
N GLY A 34 -1.83 0.09 9.92
CA GLY A 34 -2.52 1.16 10.60
C GLY A 34 -4.01 1.00 10.62
N ASP A 35 -4.69 2.03 11.13
CA ASP A 35 -6.14 2.04 11.18
C ASP A 35 -6.67 3.46 10.96
N ALA A 36 -7.99 3.59 10.90
CA ALA A 36 -8.61 4.85 10.57
C ALA A 36 -8.42 5.91 11.67
N SER A 37 -8.19 5.50 12.91
CA SER A 37 -8.05 6.47 13.98
C SER A 37 -6.62 6.99 14.12
N CYS A 38 -5.63 6.17 13.79
CA CYS A 38 -4.23 6.57 13.90
C CYS A 38 -3.61 6.91 12.56
N GLY A 39 -4.29 6.61 11.47
CA GLY A 39 -3.75 6.77 10.13
C GLY A 39 -3.00 5.53 9.68
N PHE A 40 -2.68 5.50 8.41
CA PHE A 40 -2.01 4.36 7.79
C PHE A 40 -0.59 4.72 7.42
N THR A 41 0.31 3.75 7.53
CA THR A 41 1.73 3.93 7.20
C THR A 41 2.09 2.97 6.08
N ALA A 42 2.79 3.46 5.07
CA ALA A 42 3.29 2.63 3.98
C ALA A 42 4.80 2.46 4.12
N ARG A 43 5.29 1.24 3.91
CA ARG A 43 6.72 0.92 3.97
C ARG A 43 7.10 0.11 2.76
N ASP A 44 8.35 0.23 2.32
CA ASP A 44 8.84 -0.55 1.19
C ASP A 44 9.28 -1.94 1.66
N THR A 45 9.83 -2.74 0.75
CA THR A 45 10.24 -4.11 1.07
C THR A 45 11.41 -4.16 2.04
N GLU A 46 12.11 -3.05 2.24
CA GLU A 46 13.19 -2.95 3.20
C GLU A 46 12.75 -2.27 4.48
N HIS A 47 11.44 -2.13 4.66
CA HIS A 47 10.84 -1.54 5.86
C HIS A 47 11.13 -0.06 6.04
N ARG A 48 11.56 0.63 4.99
CA ARG A 48 11.74 2.07 5.06
C ARG A 48 10.41 2.75 4.85
N SER A 49 10.16 3.82 5.56
CA SER A 49 8.91 4.54 5.47
C SER A 49 8.76 5.20 4.10
N ILE A 50 7.63 4.95 3.45
CA ILE A 50 7.26 5.64 2.23
C ILE A 50 6.46 6.88 2.62
N GLY A 51 5.63 6.76 3.63
CA GLY A 51 4.83 7.86 4.13
C GLY A 51 3.99 7.41 5.31
N ILE A 52 3.48 8.37 6.05
CA ILE A 52 2.64 8.10 7.22
C ILE A 52 1.43 9.02 7.17
N GLY A 53 0.43 8.68 7.97
CA GLY A 53 -0.73 9.55 8.11
C GLY A 53 -1.71 9.51 6.96
N TYR A 54 -1.66 8.48 6.14
CA TYR A 54 -2.66 8.33 5.08
C TYR A 54 -4.04 8.13 5.69
N LEU A 55 -5.05 8.69 5.07
CA LEU A 55 -6.40 8.66 5.62
C LEU A 55 -7.13 7.35 5.34
N SER A 56 -6.65 6.56 4.41
CA SER A 56 -7.27 5.27 4.10
C SER A 56 -6.20 4.26 3.74
N ALA A 57 -6.55 2.99 3.86
CA ALA A 57 -5.66 1.92 3.44
C ALA A 57 -5.39 2.01 1.94
N GLU A 58 -6.41 2.36 1.16
CA GLU A 58 -6.24 2.47 -0.29
C GLU A 58 -5.21 3.53 -0.66
N ALA A 59 -5.25 4.68 0.01
CA ALA A 59 -4.28 5.74 -0.26
C ALA A 59 -2.86 5.27 0.04
N ALA A 60 -2.68 4.56 1.14
CA ALA A 60 -1.38 4.03 1.52
C ALA A 60 -0.91 2.95 0.55
N ILE A 61 -1.83 2.09 0.12
CA ILE A 61 -1.52 1.03 -0.83
C ILE A 61 -1.09 1.61 -2.17
N GLN A 62 -1.79 2.65 -2.64
CA GLN A 62 -1.41 3.30 -3.89
C GLN A 62 -0.04 3.95 -3.78
N ALA A 63 0.25 4.60 -2.66
CA ALA A 63 1.55 5.23 -2.47
C ALA A 63 2.66 4.19 -2.49
N CYS A 64 2.43 3.06 -1.85
CA CYS A 64 3.37 1.96 -1.82
C CYS A 64 3.64 1.43 -3.23
N ALA A 65 2.60 1.24 -4.01
CA ALA A 65 2.73 0.74 -5.37
C ALA A 65 3.44 1.73 -6.28
N GLN A 66 3.18 3.03 -6.11
CA GLN A 66 3.84 4.05 -6.91
C GLN A 66 5.35 4.08 -6.67
N VAL A 67 5.76 3.93 -5.43
CA VAL A 67 7.18 3.87 -5.11
C VAL A 67 7.79 2.61 -5.71
N GLY A 68 7.09 1.48 -5.62
CA GLY A 68 7.56 0.24 -6.21
C GLY A 68 7.73 0.35 -7.72
N ALA A 69 6.78 1.01 -8.39
CA ALA A 69 6.86 1.21 -9.83
C ALA A 69 8.04 2.10 -10.20
N ALA A 70 8.33 3.10 -9.38
CA ALA A 70 9.42 4.02 -9.66
C ALA A 70 10.79 3.37 -9.52
N HIS A 71 10.86 2.25 -8.82
CA HIS A 71 12.13 1.57 -8.62
C HIS A 71 12.38 0.45 -9.60
N VAL A 72 11.56 0.33 -10.61
CA VAL A 72 11.74 -0.77 -11.56
C VAL A 72 12.76 -0.46 -12.64
#